data_86b1cd218f19224ec53d19559cecff48
#
_entry.id   86b1cd218f19224ec53d19559cecff48
#
_cell.length_a   1.000
_cell.length_b   1.000
_cell.length_c   1.000
_cell.angle_alpha   90.00
_cell.angle_beta   90.00
_cell.angle_gamma   90.00
#
_symmetry.space_group_name_H-M   'P 1'
#
loop_
_entity.id
_entity.type
_entity.pdbx_description
1 polymer ?
#
loop_
_entity_poly.entity_id
_entity_poly.type
_entity_poly.pdbx_seq_one_letter_code
_entity_poly.pdbx_strand_id
1 'polypeptide(L)'
;MKTSMIFLTLLLVSSAVFYSCRHEVLPEPTPPTGGGGTGTGKICFESDVLPIFQSTCAKAGCHDKISAEEGYILDSYANIVKRGIVPGKATSSELYKVLFKSGDDRMPEPPNPELTVQQKNIIGTWINEGAENTVNCGSSCDTTKFTFAANINPIMQNSCVGCHNAASLGGGVNLNGYSNVKVYATNGKLYGSVAHQPGYKAMPQGSSKLSDCNVRIIQKWIEAGALNN
;
A
#
# COMPACT_ATOMS: atom_id res chain seq x y z
N MET A 1 26.47 7.34 -84.12
CA MET A 1 25.31 7.09 -83.27
C MET A 1 25.82 6.56 -81.94
N LYS A 2 25.79 7.38 -80.89
CA LYS A 2 26.33 7.06 -79.54
C LYS A 2 25.14 6.84 -78.58
N THR A 3 24.97 5.61 -78.12
CA THR A 3 23.98 5.26 -77.11
C THR A 3 24.56 5.53 -75.74
N SER A 4 23.93 6.45 -75.00
CA SER A 4 24.30 6.82 -73.63
C SER A 4 23.54 5.91 -72.65
N MET A 5 24.26 5.05 -71.89
CA MET A 5 23.69 4.27 -70.80
C MET A 5 23.68 5.12 -69.55
N ILE A 6 22.49 5.38 -69.05
CA ILE A 6 22.27 6.04 -67.77
C ILE A 6 22.25 4.96 -66.68
N PHE A 7 23.27 4.93 -65.81
CA PHE A 7 23.27 4.14 -64.61
C PHE A 7 22.42 4.82 -63.52
N LEU A 8 21.29 4.20 -63.21
CA LEU A 8 20.43 4.62 -62.10
C LEU A 8 20.94 3.92 -60.81
N THR A 9 21.70 4.66 -60.02
CA THR A 9 22.13 4.18 -58.70
C THR A 9 20.99 4.35 -57.71
N LEU A 10 20.39 3.23 -57.30
CA LEU A 10 19.37 3.17 -56.23
C LEU A 10 20.09 3.30 -54.87
N LEU A 11 19.98 4.43 -54.23
CA LEU A 11 20.42 4.67 -52.85
C LEU A 11 19.38 4.07 -51.91
N LEU A 12 19.65 2.87 -51.39
CA LEU A 12 18.91 2.27 -50.30
C LEU A 12 19.27 2.99 -48.99
N VAL A 13 18.45 3.96 -48.57
CA VAL A 13 18.53 4.55 -47.21
C VAL A 13 17.97 3.53 -46.24
N SER A 14 18.84 2.77 -45.62
CA SER A 14 18.51 1.89 -44.51
C SER A 14 18.19 2.76 -43.27
N SER A 15 16.92 3.00 -43.00
CA SER A 15 16.46 3.64 -41.75
C SER A 15 16.63 2.63 -40.63
N ALA A 16 17.73 2.70 -39.92
CA ALA A 16 17.94 1.98 -38.68
C ALA A 16 17.01 2.63 -37.63
N VAL A 17 15.84 2.04 -37.42
CA VAL A 17 14.94 2.39 -36.30
C VAL A 17 15.61 1.87 -35.03
N PHE A 18 16.31 2.74 -34.32
CA PHE A 18 16.78 2.46 -32.98
C PHE A 18 15.56 2.37 -32.06
N TYR A 19 15.07 1.17 -31.81
CA TYR A 19 14.20 0.89 -30.69
C TYR A 19 15.03 1.13 -29.42
N SER A 20 15.01 2.36 -28.93
CA SER A 20 15.46 2.68 -27.59
C SER A 20 14.52 1.97 -26.62
N CYS A 21 14.98 0.89 -26.00
CA CYS A 21 14.32 0.34 -24.83
C CYS A 21 14.29 1.46 -23.78
N ARG A 22 13.16 2.13 -23.66
CA ARG A 22 12.94 3.04 -22.53
C ARG A 22 12.90 2.19 -21.28
N HIS A 23 14.04 2.16 -20.60
CA HIS A 23 14.08 1.60 -19.24
C HIS A 23 13.28 2.56 -18.36
N GLU A 24 12.08 2.14 -18.02
CA GLU A 24 11.21 2.93 -17.13
C GLU A 24 11.89 2.94 -15.75
N VAL A 25 12.42 4.10 -15.39
CA VAL A 25 13.07 4.28 -14.09
C VAL A 25 11.96 4.39 -13.04
N LEU A 26 11.80 3.34 -12.26
CA LEU A 26 10.88 3.35 -11.13
C LEU A 26 11.33 4.40 -10.11
N PRO A 27 10.38 5.11 -9.49
CA PRO A 27 10.72 6.07 -8.44
C PRO A 27 11.37 5.34 -7.26
N GLU A 28 12.51 5.86 -6.81
CA GLU A 28 13.10 5.42 -5.56
C GLU A 28 12.17 5.79 -4.40
N PRO A 29 11.92 4.86 -3.47
CA PRO A 29 11.07 5.15 -2.33
C PRO A 29 11.73 6.19 -1.43
N THR A 30 10.95 7.20 -1.07
CA THR A 30 11.37 8.22 -0.10
C THR A 30 10.82 7.87 1.27
N PRO A 31 11.61 7.97 2.34
CA PRO A 31 11.10 7.75 3.70
C PRO A 31 9.88 8.64 3.96
N PRO A 32 8.81 8.10 4.56
CA PRO A 32 7.61 8.87 4.83
C PRO A 32 7.92 10.04 5.78
N THR A 33 7.66 11.25 5.32
CA THR A 33 7.73 12.47 6.14
C THR A 33 6.43 12.60 6.94
N GLY A 34 6.45 12.11 8.17
CA GLY A 34 5.36 12.33 9.13
C GLY A 34 4.28 11.25 9.13
N GLY A 35 4.10 10.65 10.28
CA GLY A 35 2.95 9.83 10.65
C GLY A 35 3.17 8.33 10.48
N GLY A 36 3.37 7.64 11.59
CA GLY A 36 3.35 6.18 11.70
C GLY A 36 4.71 5.48 11.85
N GLY A 37 5.80 6.14 11.49
CA GLY A 37 7.12 5.59 11.72
C GLY A 37 7.50 5.63 13.20
N THR A 38 7.98 4.53 13.71
CA THR A 38 8.58 4.43 15.04
C THR A 38 9.70 5.46 15.19
N GLY A 39 9.89 6.03 16.35
CA GLY A 39 10.87 7.09 16.64
C GLY A 39 12.35 6.77 16.33
N THR A 40 12.65 5.66 15.66
CA THR A 40 13.96 5.28 15.14
C THR A 40 14.14 5.61 13.65
N GLY A 41 13.10 6.10 12.97
CA GLY A 41 13.13 6.38 11.52
C GLY A 41 13.08 5.12 10.64
N LYS A 42 13.09 3.90 11.20
CA LYS A 42 13.00 2.63 10.46
C LYS A 42 11.55 2.18 10.35
N ILE A 43 11.18 1.63 9.19
CA ILE A 43 9.83 1.10 8.94
C ILE A 43 9.60 -0.19 9.74
N CYS A 44 8.50 -0.25 10.48
CA CYS A 44 8.10 -1.44 11.21
C CYS A 44 7.21 -2.34 10.36
N PHE A 45 7.62 -3.58 10.13
CA PHE A 45 6.83 -4.49 9.32
C PHE A 45 5.42 -4.70 9.91
N GLU A 46 5.33 -5.01 11.21
CA GLU A 46 4.06 -5.35 11.86
C GLU A 46 3.04 -4.20 11.85
N SER A 47 3.47 -2.97 12.11
CA SER A 47 2.56 -1.82 12.24
C SER A 47 2.38 -1.02 10.96
N ASP A 48 3.38 -0.99 10.09
CA ASP A 48 3.39 -0.08 8.95
C ASP A 48 3.18 -0.82 7.62
N VAL A 49 3.76 -2.01 7.45
CA VAL A 49 3.76 -2.74 6.17
C VAL A 49 2.66 -3.79 6.11
N LEU A 50 2.59 -4.69 7.10
CA LEU A 50 1.64 -5.81 7.10
C LEU A 50 0.18 -5.36 6.94
N PRO A 51 -0.30 -4.29 7.60
CA PRO A 51 -1.66 -3.81 7.41
C PRO A 51 -1.98 -3.40 5.97
N ILE A 52 -1.01 -2.82 5.24
CA ILE A 52 -1.20 -2.48 3.82
C ILE A 52 -1.43 -3.75 3.01
N PHE A 53 -0.57 -4.77 3.17
CA PHE A 53 -0.74 -6.04 2.46
C PHE A 53 -2.06 -6.73 2.79
N GLN A 54 -2.43 -6.79 4.06
CA GLN A 54 -3.66 -7.45 4.49
C GLN A 54 -4.92 -6.73 4.01
N SER A 55 -4.93 -5.39 4.00
CA SER A 55 -6.11 -4.62 3.60
C SER A 55 -6.28 -4.47 2.10
N THR A 56 -5.18 -4.54 1.32
CA THR A 56 -5.22 -4.23 -0.12
C THR A 56 -4.88 -5.42 -1.01
N CYS A 57 -4.01 -6.32 -0.58
CA CYS A 57 -3.51 -7.41 -1.41
C CYS A 57 -4.11 -8.78 -1.02
N ALA A 58 -4.10 -9.13 0.28
CA ALA A 58 -4.55 -10.42 0.79
C ALA A 58 -6.07 -10.51 0.94
N LYS A 59 -6.81 -9.92 0.00
CA LYS A 59 -8.28 -10.00 -0.03
C LYS A 59 -8.76 -11.30 -0.66
N ALA A 60 -9.96 -11.75 -0.29
CA ALA A 60 -10.62 -12.88 -0.92
C ALA A 60 -10.73 -12.68 -2.43
N GLY A 61 -10.37 -13.69 -3.20
CA GLY A 61 -10.30 -13.62 -4.65
C GLY A 61 -9.03 -12.97 -5.21
N CYS A 62 -8.05 -12.65 -4.35
CA CYS A 62 -6.77 -12.06 -4.74
C CYS A 62 -5.62 -12.91 -4.16
N HIS A 63 -4.80 -12.32 -3.31
CA HIS A 63 -3.62 -12.98 -2.73
C HIS A 63 -3.84 -13.43 -1.28
N ASP A 64 -5.05 -13.85 -0.96
CA ASP A 64 -5.37 -14.51 0.31
C ASP A 64 -4.91 -15.98 0.28
N LYS A 65 -5.00 -16.64 1.43
CA LYS A 65 -4.55 -18.02 1.59
C LYS A 65 -5.32 -19.04 0.73
N ILE A 66 -6.54 -18.71 0.33
CA ILE A 66 -7.41 -19.62 -0.44
C ILE A 66 -7.23 -19.40 -1.94
N SER A 67 -7.30 -18.16 -2.38
CA SER A 67 -7.24 -17.78 -3.79
C SER A 67 -5.82 -17.89 -4.34
N ALA A 68 -4.84 -17.34 -3.61
CA ALA A 68 -3.42 -17.40 -3.93
C ALA A 68 -3.12 -17.11 -5.42
N GLU A 69 -3.75 -16.04 -5.97
CA GLU A 69 -3.62 -15.68 -7.38
C GLU A 69 -2.14 -15.61 -7.79
N GLU A 70 -1.80 -16.15 -8.95
CA GLU A 70 -0.42 -16.28 -9.44
C GLU A 70 0.53 -17.01 -8.45
N GLY A 71 -0.02 -17.73 -7.46
CA GLY A 71 0.74 -18.40 -6.41
C GLY A 71 1.34 -17.46 -5.36
N TYR A 72 0.86 -16.20 -5.29
CA TYR A 72 1.21 -15.28 -4.23
C TYR A 72 0.19 -15.34 -3.08
N ILE A 73 0.68 -15.53 -1.87
CA ILE A 73 -0.08 -15.35 -0.63
C ILE A 73 0.57 -14.18 0.09
N LEU A 74 -0.20 -13.14 0.43
CA LEU A 74 0.35 -11.89 0.95
C LEU A 74 -0.22 -11.52 2.34
N ASP A 75 -0.56 -12.52 3.15
CA ASP A 75 -1.23 -12.40 4.44
C ASP A 75 -0.30 -12.30 5.66
N SER A 76 0.96 -12.68 5.49
CA SER A 76 1.94 -12.80 6.58
C SER A 76 3.36 -12.53 6.09
N TYR A 77 4.27 -12.19 7.00
CA TYR A 77 5.67 -11.97 6.66
C TYR A 77 6.28 -13.12 5.85
N ALA A 78 6.15 -14.34 6.36
CA ALA A 78 6.73 -15.52 5.74
C ALA A 78 6.23 -15.75 4.30
N ASN A 79 4.98 -15.41 4.01
CA ASN A 79 4.40 -15.54 2.69
C ASN A 79 4.81 -14.37 1.77
N ILE A 80 4.83 -13.13 2.30
CA ILE A 80 5.19 -11.92 1.52
C ILE A 80 6.64 -12.00 1.03
N VAL A 81 7.59 -12.38 1.89
CA VAL A 81 9.01 -12.43 1.51
C VAL A 81 9.41 -13.68 0.74
N LYS A 82 8.49 -14.65 0.62
CA LYS A 82 8.77 -15.93 -0.04
C LYS A 82 9.19 -15.78 -1.51
N ARG A 83 8.63 -14.78 -2.21
CA ARG A 83 8.93 -14.50 -3.62
C ARG A 83 8.60 -13.05 -3.98
N GLY A 84 9.28 -12.54 -5.00
CA GLY A 84 9.02 -11.19 -5.53
C GLY A 84 9.64 -10.05 -4.70
N ILE A 85 10.34 -10.33 -3.62
CA ILE A 85 11.12 -9.38 -2.82
C ILE A 85 12.61 -9.65 -3.01
N VAL A 86 13.37 -8.60 -3.27
CA VAL A 86 14.83 -8.58 -3.24
C VAL A 86 15.25 -7.65 -2.11
N PRO A 87 15.60 -8.17 -0.92
CA PRO A 87 15.97 -7.36 0.23
C PRO A 87 17.06 -6.33 -0.12
N GLY A 88 16.89 -5.10 0.32
CA GLY A 88 17.79 -3.98 0.03
C GLY A 88 17.63 -3.35 -1.37
N LYS A 89 16.70 -3.84 -2.20
CA LYS A 89 16.55 -3.37 -3.59
C LYS A 89 15.06 -3.31 -4.01
N ALA A 90 14.35 -2.28 -3.58
CA ALA A 90 12.94 -2.11 -3.89
C ALA A 90 12.66 -2.11 -5.39
N THR A 91 13.41 -1.31 -6.17
CA THR A 91 13.24 -1.20 -7.62
C THR A 91 13.59 -2.48 -8.41
N SER A 92 14.25 -3.44 -7.77
CA SER A 92 14.49 -4.77 -8.32
C SER A 92 13.44 -5.80 -7.90
N SER A 93 12.61 -5.48 -6.90
CA SER A 93 11.58 -6.35 -6.36
C SER A 93 10.33 -6.35 -7.21
N GLU A 94 9.86 -7.52 -7.67
CA GLU A 94 8.65 -7.60 -8.51
C GLU A 94 7.40 -7.09 -7.76
N LEU A 95 7.27 -7.43 -6.47
CA LEU A 95 6.20 -6.90 -5.62
C LEU A 95 6.14 -5.37 -5.56
N TYR A 96 7.27 -4.69 -5.71
CA TYR A 96 7.31 -3.23 -5.77
C TYR A 96 7.00 -2.70 -7.18
N LYS A 97 7.53 -3.36 -8.22
CA LYS A 97 7.36 -2.94 -9.62
C LYS A 97 5.90 -2.92 -10.05
N VAL A 98 5.14 -3.95 -9.68
CA VAL A 98 3.73 -4.08 -10.07
C VAL A 98 2.85 -2.95 -9.51
N LEU A 99 3.29 -2.24 -8.47
CA LEU A 99 2.59 -1.08 -7.90
C LEU A 99 2.59 0.15 -8.83
N PHE A 100 3.46 0.16 -9.84
CA PHE A 100 3.66 1.29 -10.77
C PHE A 100 3.28 0.94 -12.22
N LYS A 101 2.87 -0.29 -12.49
CA LYS A 101 2.36 -0.69 -13.80
C LYS A 101 1.01 -0.03 -14.07
N SER A 102 0.49 -0.16 -15.28
CA SER A 102 -0.81 0.35 -15.71
C SER A 102 -1.70 -0.79 -16.23
N GLY A 103 -3.01 -0.53 -16.37
CA GLY A 103 -3.95 -1.54 -16.81
C GLY A 103 -4.02 -2.74 -15.87
N ASP A 104 -4.23 -3.92 -16.44
CA ASP A 104 -4.43 -5.16 -15.69
C ASP A 104 -3.14 -5.68 -15.05
N ASP A 105 -1.97 -5.19 -15.51
CA ASP A 105 -0.68 -5.53 -14.89
C ASP A 105 -0.41 -4.81 -13.56
N ARG A 106 -1.19 -3.75 -13.26
CA ARG A 106 -1.04 -2.98 -12.02
C ARG A 106 -1.62 -3.72 -10.83
N MET A 107 -0.93 -3.66 -9.69
CA MET A 107 -1.48 -4.14 -8.42
C MET A 107 -1.71 -2.97 -7.42
N PRO A 108 -2.83 -2.95 -6.70
CA PRO A 108 -4.02 -3.79 -6.89
C PRO A 108 -4.64 -3.61 -8.28
N GLU A 109 -5.13 -4.73 -8.85
CA GLU A 109 -5.75 -4.73 -10.19
C GLU A 109 -7.00 -3.85 -10.25
N PRO A 110 -7.23 -3.10 -11.34
CA PRO A 110 -8.49 -2.38 -11.54
C PRO A 110 -9.72 -3.33 -11.44
N PRO A 111 -10.86 -2.88 -10.90
CA PRO A 111 -11.18 -1.51 -10.48
C PRO A 111 -10.72 -1.12 -9.06
N ASN A 112 -9.92 -1.93 -8.39
CA ASN A 112 -9.42 -1.56 -7.06
C ASN A 112 -8.55 -0.29 -7.15
N PRO A 113 -8.64 0.60 -6.15
CA PRO A 113 -7.85 1.82 -6.13
C PRO A 113 -6.35 1.51 -6.02
N GLU A 114 -5.54 2.36 -6.62
CA GLU A 114 -4.10 2.32 -6.44
C GLU A 114 -3.71 2.54 -4.98
N LEU A 115 -2.55 2.00 -4.60
CA LEU A 115 -1.91 2.42 -3.36
C LEU A 115 -1.53 3.90 -3.43
N THR A 116 -1.70 4.60 -2.32
CA THR A 116 -1.22 5.97 -2.19
C THR A 116 0.31 6.02 -2.32
N VAL A 117 0.84 7.18 -2.70
CA VAL A 117 2.30 7.41 -2.75
C VAL A 117 2.94 7.05 -1.40
N GLN A 118 2.28 7.39 -0.28
CA GLN A 118 2.77 7.07 1.06
C GLN A 118 2.86 5.55 1.28
N GLN A 119 1.84 4.78 0.89
CA GLN A 119 1.85 3.32 1.03
C GLN A 119 2.95 2.68 0.16
N LYS A 120 3.09 3.14 -1.09
CA LYS A 120 4.17 2.70 -1.98
C LYS A 120 5.55 3.00 -1.36
N ASN A 121 5.73 4.19 -0.79
CA ASN A 121 6.96 4.56 -0.10
C ASN A 121 7.24 3.71 1.16
N ILE A 122 6.24 3.41 1.97
CA ILE A 122 6.39 2.53 3.14
C ILE A 122 6.91 1.17 2.70
N ILE A 123 6.27 0.55 1.70
CA ILE A 123 6.68 -0.77 1.18
C ILE A 123 8.10 -0.70 0.61
N GLY A 124 8.39 0.30 -0.22
CA GLY A 124 9.70 0.45 -0.85
C GLY A 124 10.81 0.71 0.15
N THR A 125 10.58 1.58 1.15
CA THR A 125 11.55 1.86 2.22
C THR A 125 11.83 0.60 3.05
N TRP A 126 10.78 -0.13 3.43
CA TRP A 126 10.93 -1.41 4.13
C TRP A 126 11.80 -2.41 3.34
N ILE A 127 11.56 -2.53 2.03
CA ILE A 127 12.37 -3.42 1.17
C ILE A 127 13.83 -2.95 1.15
N ASN A 128 14.08 -1.64 0.98
CA ASN A 128 15.43 -1.06 0.97
C ASN A 128 16.14 -1.19 2.32
N GLU A 129 15.41 -1.22 3.43
CA GLU A 129 15.92 -1.49 4.77
C GLU A 129 16.19 -2.98 5.04
N GLY A 130 16.04 -3.85 4.03
CA GLY A 130 16.34 -5.27 4.12
C GLY A 130 15.12 -6.18 4.24
N ALA A 131 13.92 -5.65 4.14
CA ALA A 131 12.66 -6.40 4.23
C ALA A 131 12.57 -7.27 5.51
N GLU A 132 13.01 -6.74 6.64
CA GLU A 132 13.08 -7.49 7.91
C GLU A 132 11.70 -7.67 8.56
N ASN A 133 11.52 -8.79 9.30
CA ASN A 133 10.33 -9.02 10.12
C ASN A 133 10.46 -8.27 11.45
N THR A 134 10.20 -6.98 11.41
CA THR A 134 10.26 -6.14 12.61
C THR A 134 8.92 -6.15 13.32
N VAL A 135 8.91 -6.60 14.57
CA VAL A 135 7.74 -6.64 15.45
C VAL A 135 8.03 -5.85 16.72
N ASN A 136 6.99 -5.35 17.37
CA ASN A 136 7.14 -4.59 18.61
C ASN A 136 8.19 -3.47 18.50
N CYS A 137 8.20 -2.76 17.39
CA CYS A 137 9.28 -1.82 17.03
C CYS A 137 9.40 -0.59 17.94
N GLY A 138 9.12 -0.78 19.22
CA GLY A 138 9.58 0.05 20.33
C GLY A 138 9.54 1.57 20.15
N SER A 139 8.52 2.10 19.49
CA SER A 139 8.19 3.49 19.73
C SER A 139 7.34 3.55 20.98
N SER A 140 7.77 4.33 21.93
CA SER A 140 6.84 4.83 22.94
C SER A 140 5.61 5.35 22.18
N CYS A 141 4.49 4.65 22.31
CA CYS A 141 3.22 5.03 21.66
C CYS A 141 2.92 6.48 22.06
N ASP A 142 3.26 7.42 21.19
CA ASP A 142 2.98 8.84 21.44
C ASP A 142 1.50 9.12 21.25
N THR A 143 0.74 8.80 22.28
CA THR A 143 -0.70 9.09 22.31
C THR A 143 -1.03 10.56 22.64
N THR A 144 -0.04 11.44 22.66
CA THR A 144 -0.28 12.88 22.77
C THR A 144 -0.59 13.51 21.42
N LYS A 145 -0.25 12.83 20.32
CA LYS A 145 -0.52 13.22 18.94
C LYS A 145 -1.62 12.35 18.36
N PHE A 146 -2.79 12.92 18.11
CA PHE A 146 -3.97 12.23 17.58
C PHE A 146 -4.81 13.11 16.65
N THR A 147 -4.15 13.89 15.78
CA THR A 147 -4.84 14.68 14.75
C THR A 147 -5.36 13.79 13.64
N PHE A 148 -6.45 14.22 12.97
CA PHE A 148 -6.98 13.44 11.85
C PHE A 148 -5.95 13.30 10.72
N ALA A 149 -5.39 14.40 10.26
CA ALA A 149 -4.52 14.41 9.09
C ALA A 149 -3.22 13.60 9.30
N ALA A 150 -2.55 13.79 10.44
CA ALA A 150 -1.23 13.21 10.66
C ALA A 150 -1.26 11.79 11.28
N ASN A 151 -2.33 11.43 11.99
CA ASN A 151 -2.36 10.18 12.75
C ASN A 151 -3.51 9.26 12.34
N ILE A 152 -4.76 9.77 12.29
CA ILE A 152 -5.94 8.93 12.03
C ILE A 152 -6.02 8.54 10.56
N ASN A 153 -5.89 9.49 9.64
CA ASN A 153 -5.98 9.22 8.21
C ASN A 153 -4.96 8.18 7.73
N PRO A 154 -3.67 8.22 8.12
CA PRO A 154 -2.72 7.15 7.79
C PRO A 154 -3.15 5.77 8.30
N ILE A 155 -3.68 5.67 9.53
CA ILE A 155 -4.21 4.41 10.06
C ILE A 155 -5.38 3.91 9.19
N MET A 156 -6.32 4.80 8.83
CA MET A 156 -7.44 4.45 7.96
C MET A 156 -6.97 3.98 6.59
N GLN A 157 -6.04 4.71 5.96
CA GLN A 157 -5.52 4.36 4.63
C GLN A 157 -4.82 3.01 4.64
N ASN A 158 -3.99 2.74 5.63
CA ASN A 158 -3.18 1.52 5.68
C ASN A 158 -3.98 0.28 6.10
N SER A 159 -5.00 0.44 6.95
CA SER A 159 -5.65 -0.71 7.59
C SER A 159 -7.13 -0.90 7.24
N CYS A 160 -7.80 0.10 6.64
CA CYS A 160 -9.25 0.09 6.49
C CYS A 160 -9.71 0.33 5.05
N VAL A 161 -9.17 1.37 4.40
CA VAL A 161 -9.67 1.87 3.11
C VAL A 161 -9.48 0.85 1.99
N GLY A 162 -8.54 -0.06 2.09
CA GLY A 162 -8.40 -1.17 1.13
C GLY A 162 -9.70 -1.96 0.90
N CYS A 163 -10.48 -2.15 1.98
CA CYS A 163 -11.79 -2.81 1.92
C CYS A 163 -12.97 -1.83 2.02
N HIS A 164 -12.82 -0.76 2.80
CA HIS A 164 -13.88 0.21 3.10
C HIS A 164 -13.70 1.50 2.29
N ASN A 165 -13.84 1.42 0.98
CA ASN A 165 -13.77 2.54 0.03
C ASN A 165 -15.01 2.57 -0.89
N ALA A 166 -15.14 3.60 -1.71
CA ALA A 166 -16.30 3.78 -2.58
C ALA A 166 -16.46 2.66 -3.63
N ALA A 167 -15.39 1.99 -4.04
CA ALA A 167 -15.44 0.92 -5.04
C ALA A 167 -15.82 -0.44 -4.44
N SER A 168 -15.33 -0.77 -3.23
CA SER A 168 -15.58 -2.08 -2.61
C SER A 168 -16.66 -2.06 -1.54
N LEU A 169 -16.91 -0.92 -0.86
CA LEU A 169 -17.94 -0.74 0.18
C LEU A 169 -18.07 -1.94 1.14
N GLY A 170 -16.95 -2.45 1.67
CA GLY A 170 -16.94 -3.60 2.55
C GLY A 170 -17.98 -3.47 3.67
N GLY A 171 -19.00 -4.35 3.65
CA GLY A 171 -20.15 -4.25 4.57
C GLY A 171 -20.98 -2.96 4.44
N GLY A 172 -20.97 -2.30 3.28
CA GLY A 172 -21.67 -1.02 3.05
C GLY A 172 -20.98 0.19 3.67
N VAL A 173 -19.71 0.05 4.09
CA VAL A 173 -18.96 1.08 4.83
C VAL A 173 -17.90 1.71 3.93
N ASN A 174 -17.84 3.04 3.91
CA ASN A 174 -16.74 3.80 3.33
C ASN A 174 -16.00 4.54 4.45
N LEU A 175 -14.68 4.36 4.54
CA LEU A 175 -13.81 5.03 5.53
C LEU A 175 -12.76 5.92 4.84
N ASN A 176 -12.93 6.23 3.56
CA ASN A 176 -12.04 7.12 2.85
C ASN A 176 -12.41 8.57 3.09
N GLY A 177 -11.54 9.29 3.79
CA GLY A 177 -11.68 10.72 4.11
C GLY A 177 -12.45 11.02 5.39
N TYR A 178 -12.16 12.20 5.93
CA TYR A 178 -12.64 12.64 7.23
C TYR A 178 -14.15 12.49 7.45
N SER A 179 -14.97 13.02 6.52
CA SER A 179 -16.43 13.03 6.66
C SER A 179 -17.01 11.63 6.81
N ASN A 180 -16.46 10.66 6.09
CA ASN A 180 -16.87 9.27 6.17
C ASN A 180 -16.45 8.64 7.50
N VAL A 181 -15.20 8.84 7.91
CA VAL A 181 -14.67 8.27 9.16
C VAL A 181 -15.40 8.82 10.37
N LYS A 182 -15.70 10.12 10.37
CA LYS A 182 -16.40 10.80 11.48
C LYS A 182 -17.75 10.16 11.81
N VAL A 183 -18.51 9.74 10.82
CA VAL A 183 -19.82 9.07 11.04
C VAL A 183 -19.66 7.84 11.93
N TYR A 184 -18.64 7.01 11.65
CA TYR A 184 -18.41 5.78 12.42
C TYR A 184 -17.67 6.02 13.73
N ALA A 185 -16.95 7.11 13.84
CA ALA A 185 -16.33 7.56 15.09
C ALA A 185 -17.40 8.02 16.09
N THR A 186 -18.34 8.86 15.64
CA THR A 186 -19.36 9.45 16.52
C THR A 186 -20.45 8.47 16.94
N ASN A 187 -20.74 7.44 16.15
CA ASN A 187 -21.72 6.40 16.50
C ASN A 187 -21.10 5.20 17.25
N GLY A 188 -19.82 5.28 17.61
CA GLY A 188 -19.08 4.26 18.37
C GLY A 188 -18.64 3.03 17.59
N LYS A 189 -19.09 2.86 16.33
CA LYS A 189 -18.78 1.66 15.54
C LYS A 189 -17.31 1.54 15.21
N LEU A 190 -16.62 2.65 14.90
CA LEU A 190 -15.21 2.62 14.60
C LEU A 190 -14.41 2.04 15.77
N TYR A 191 -14.51 2.65 16.95
CA TYR A 191 -13.76 2.20 18.11
C TYR A 191 -14.16 0.80 18.55
N GLY A 192 -15.47 0.52 18.65
CA GLY A 192 -15.95 -0.80 19.04
C GLY A 192 -15.41 -1.92 18.16
N SER A 193 -15.34 -1.70 16.84
CA SER A 193 -14.83 -2.69 15.90
C SER A 193 -13.31 -2.86 15.98
N VAL A 194 -12.51 -1.78 16.01
CA VAL A 194 -11.04 -1.89 16.04
C VAL A 194 -10.50 -2.33 17.41
N ALA A 195 -11.23 -2.03 18.49
CA ALA A 195 -10.93 -2.49 19.85
C ALA A 195 -11.42 -3.92 20.13
N HIS A 196 -12.14 -4.53 19.19
CA HIS A 196 -12.77 -5.86 19.31
C HIS A 196 -13.72 -5.94 20.52
N GLN A 197 -14.51 -4.88 20.75
CA GLN A 197 -15.46 -4.86 21.86
C GLN A 197 -16.64 -5.82 21.61
N PRO A 198 -17.21 -6.41 22.66
CA PRO A 198 -18.43 -7.22 22.56
C PRO A 198 -19.58 -6.44 21.89
N GLY A 199 -20.31 -7.10 20.99
CA GLY A 199 -21.41 -6.49 20.25
C GLY A 199 -21.01 -5.78 18.95
N TYR A 200 -19.71 -5.65 18.68
CA TYR A 200 -19.20 -5.10 17.42
C TYR A 200 -18.53 -6.17 16.58
N LYS A 201 -18.60 -6.02 15.25
CA LYS A 201 -17.85 -6.89 14.35
C LYS A 201 -16.36 -6.52 14.42
N ALA A 202 -15.53 -7.47 14.82
CA ALA A 202 -14.09 -7.28 14.94
C ALA A 202 -13.46 -6.88 13.58
N MET A 203 -12.66 -5.82 13.58
CA MET A 203 -11.94 -5.31 12.41
C MET A 203 -10.46 -5.08 12.76
N PRO A 204 -9.55 -5.30 11.79
CA PRO A 204 -9.76 -5.82 10.43
C PRO A 204 -10.30 -7.26 10.42
N GLN A 205 -11.24 -7.55 9.50
CA GLN A 205 -11.82 -8.91 9.41
C GLN A 205 -10.80 -9.89 8.84
N GLY A 206 -10.61 -11.03 9.50
CA GLY A 206 -9.69 -12.08 9.03
C GLY A 206 -8.21 -11.76 9.24
N SER A 207 -7.90 -10.65 9.89
CA SER A 207 -6.53 -10.20 10.19
C SER A 207 -6.33 -9.97 11.68
N SER A 208 -5.08 -9.75 12.11
CA SER A 208 -4.77 -9.37 13.48
C SER A 208 -5.45 -8.05 13.85
N LYS A 209 -5.79 -7.89 15.13
CA LYS A 209 -6.21 -6.61 15.69
C LYS A 209 -5.16 -5.53 15.39
N LEU A 210 -5.58 -4.30 15.22
CA LEU A 210 -4.65 -3.16 15.17
C LEU A 210 -3.77 -3.14 16.42
N SER A 211 -2.55 -2.61 16.31
CA SER A 211 -1.70 -2.40 17.48
C SER A 211 -2.46 -1.62 18.56
N ASP A 212 -2.19 -1.94 19.83
CA ASP A 212 -2.84 -1.22 20.93
C ASP A 212 -2.55 0.28 20.88
N CYS A 213 -1.42 0.68 20.31
CA CYS A 213 -1.11 2.07 20.04
C CYS A 213 -2.09 2.71 19.08
N ASN A 214 -2.33 2.11 17.91
CA ASN A 214 -3.28 2.64 16.93
C ASN A 214 -4.70 2.69 17.48
N VAL A 215 -5.12 1.65 18.21
CA VAL A 215 -6.42 1.65 18.89
C VAL A 215 -6.52 2.80 19.89
N ARG A 216 -5.46 3.04 20.68
CA ARG A 216 -5.43 4.12 21.66
C ARG A 216 -5.41 5.52 21.03
N ILE A 217 -4.71 5.70 19.91
CA ILE A 217 -4.71 6.96 19.14
C ILE A 217 -6.13 7.24 18.60
N ILE A 218 -6.79 6.24 18.02
CA ILE A 218 -8.18 6.36 17.54
C ILE A 218 -9.10 6.72 18.69
N GLN A 219 -8.98 6.05 19.84
CA GLN A 219 -9.78 6.33 21.02
C GLN A 219 -9.66 7.78 21.46
N LYS A 220 -8.41 8.28 21.62
CA LYS A 220 -8.16 9.65 22.05
C LYS A 220 -8.68 10.70 21.08
N TRP A 221 -8.54 10.44 19.78
CA TRP A 221 -9.11 11.34 18.77
C TRP A 221 -10.64 11.41 18.87
N ILE A 222 -11.32 10.29 19.10
CA ILE A 222 -12.77 10.25 19.29
C ILE A 222 -13.17 10.99 20.58
N GLU A 223 -12.48 10.73 21.70
CA GLU A 223 -12.69 11.40 22.98
C GLU A 223 -12.51 12.92 22.88
N ALA A 224 -11.60 13.40 22.02
CA ALA A 224 -11.39 14.82 21.72
C ALA A 224 -12.43 15.42 20.74
N GLY A 225 -13.48 14.68 20.37
CA GLY A 225 -14.57 15.16 19.52
C GLY A 225 -14.40 14.82 18.04
N ALA A 226 -13.47 13.94 17.69
CA ALA A 226 -13.21 13.50 16.31
C ALA A 226 -13.04 14.68 15.34
N LEU A 227 -12.12 15.59 15.64
CA LEU A 227 -11.90 16.83 14.90
C LEU A 227 -11.18 16.60 13.58
N ASN A 228 -11.43 17.48 12.59
CA ASN A 228 -10.71 17.52 11.32
C ASN A 228 -9.50 18.45 11.45
N ASN A 229 -8.42 17.99 11.99
CA ASN A 229 -7.21 18.77 12.32
C ASN A 229 -5.93 18.12 11.78
#